data_aa95d247f0ffa312048781769801c3ba
#
_entry.id   aa95d247f0ffa312048781769801c3ba
#
_cell.length_a   1.000
_cell.length_b   1.000
_cell.length_c   1.000
_cell.angle_alpha   90.00
_cell.angle_beta   90.00
_cell.angle_gamma   90.00
#
_symmetry.space_group_name_H-M   'P 1'
#
loop_
_entity.id
_entity.type
_entity.pdbx_description
1 polymer ?
#
loop_
_entity_poly.entity_id
_entity_poly.type
_entity_poly.pdbx_seq_one_letter_code
_entity_poly.pdbx_strand_id
1 'polypeptide(L)'
;YVQVAEPASGFFHGDPEGINQFAACGAHIGLFTTGCGSTTGGLIPVLKVIANPNRMQLIADNADLDATPVIRGEATIRQLGEKLYAEVLSVAAGKLTKSEIHGHFEV
;
A
#
# COMPACT_ATOMS: atom_id res chain seq x y z
N TYR A 1 1.21 -14.51 -6.48
CA TYR A 1 2.44 -14.16 -7.21
C TYR A 1 3.04 -12.90 -6.62
N VAL A 2 4.29 -12.96 -6.17
CA VAL A 2 5.00 -11.84 -5.56
C VAL A 2 6.18 -11.47 -6.46
N GLN A 3 6.29 -10.20 -6.78
CA GLN A 3 7.39 -9.67 -7.56
C GLN A 3 8.29 -8.82 -6.66
N VAL A 4 9.60 -8.96 -6.85
CA VAL A 4 10.60 -8.09 -6.26
C VAL A 4 11.36 -7.46 -7.41
N ALA A 5 11.45 -6.14 -7.41
CA ALA A 5 12.13 -5.40 -8.44
C ALA A 5 13.23 -4.53 -7.83
N GLU A 6 14.34 -4.45 -8.53
CA GLU A 6 15.45 -3.57 -8.17
C GLU A 6 15.64 -2.52 -9.26
N PRO A 7 16.07 -1.31 -8.91
CA PRO A 7 16.37 -0.28 -9.90
C PRO A 7 17.48 -0.74 -10.84
N ALA A 8 17.24 -0.68 -12.12
CA ALA A 8 18.22 -1.11 -13.12
C ALA A 8 19.51 -0.28 -13.08
N SER A 9 19.42 0.97 -12.64
CA SER A 9 20.56 1.89 -12.52
C SER A 9 21.35 1.75 -11.23
N GLY A 10 20.83 1.03 -10.24
CA GLY A 10 21.40 0.98 -8.89
C GLY A 10 21.21 2.26 -8.07
N PHE A 11 20.56 3.29 -8.62
CA PHE A 11 20.21 4.50 -7.90
C PHE A 11 18.90 4.35 -7.13
N PHE A 12 18.74 5.16 -6.07
CA PHE A 12 17.48 5.22 -5.34
C PHE A 12 16.39 5.81 -6.24
N HIS A 13 15.25 5.11 -6.29
CA HIS A 13 14.06 5.58 -6.98
C HIS A 13 12.97 5.91 -5.94
N GLY A 14 12.16 6.91 -6.25
CA GLY A 14 11.00 7.27 -5.43
C GLY A 14 9.91 6.21 -5.50
N ASP A 15 8.93 6.30 -4.59
CA ASP A 15 7.82 5.37 -4.52
C ASP A 15 7.01 5.27 -5.83
N PRO A 16 6.69 6.39 -6.53
CA PRO A 16 5.97 6.31 -7.80
C PRO A 16 6.69 5.48 -8.85
N GLU A 17 8.01 5.59 -8.92
CA GLU A 17 8.82 4.83 -9.89
C GLU A 17 8.77 3.33 -9.59
N GLY A 18 8.87 2.95 -8.31
CA GLY A 18 8.76 1.55 -7.88
C GLY A 18 7.41 0.94 -8.21
N ILE A 19 6.35 1.67 -7.92
CA ILE A 19 4.97 1.23 -8.22
C ILE A 19 4.78 1.05 -9.72
N ASN A 20 5.22 2.01 -10.53
CA ASN A 20 5.09 1.94 -11.98
C ASN A 20 5.95 0.84 -12.57
N GLN A 21 7.11 0.56 -11.98
CA GLN A 21 7.97 -0.55 -12.37
C GLN A 21 7.25 -1.90 -12.16
N PHE A 22 6.60 -2.09 -11.01
CA PHE A 22 5.80 -3.28 -10.75
C PHE A 22 4.63 -3.39 -11.75
N ALA A 23 3.96 -2.29 -12.04
CA ALA A 23 2.89 -2.26 -13.03
C ALA A 23 3.42 -2.70 -14.42
N ALA A 24 4.59 -2.22 -14.83
CA ALA A 24 5.23 -2.59 -16.08
C ALA A 24 5.60 -4.09 -16.12
N CYS A 25 5.87 -4.69 -14.96
CA CYS A 25 6.14 -6.12 -14.83
C CYS A 25 4.89 -6.99 -14.77
N GLY A 26 3.70 -6.40 -14.83
CA GLY A 26 2.43 -7.11 -14.86
C GLY A 26 1.68 -7.19 -13.54
N ALA A 27 2.09 -6.44 -12.52
CA ALA A 27 1.34 -6.38 -11.26
C ALA A 27 0.00 -5.68 -11.45
N HIS A 28 -1.04 -6.19 -10.81
CA HIS A 28 -2.40 -5.63 -10.88
C HIS A 28 -2.76 -4.78 -9.69
N ILE A 29 -2.18 -5.05 -8.52
CA ILE A 29 -2.42 -4.34 -7.27
C ILE A 29 -1.07 -4.18 -6.57
N GLY A 30 -0.79 -2.99 -6.04
CA GLY A 30 0.37 -2.71 -5.22
C GLY A 30 0.01 -2.70 -3.73
N LEU A 31 0.85 -3.32 -2.91
CA LEU A 31 0.77 -3.20 -1.45
C LEU A 31 1.91 -2.30 -0.99
N PHE A 32 1.56 -1.22 -0.33
CA PHE A 32 2.52 -0.23 0.13
C PHE A 32 2.48 -0.14 1.66
N THR A 33 3.54 -0.60 2.30
CA THR A 33 3.67 -0.50 3.76
C THR A 33 4.47 0.75 4.11
N THR A 34 3.99 1.52 5.08
CA THR A 34 4.66 2.75 5.47
C THR A 34 4.46 3.02 6.96
N GLY A 35 5.50 3.58 7.60
CA GLY A 35 5.43 4.06 8.98
C GLY A 35 5.09 5.54 9.06
N CYS A 36 5.40 6.32 8.05
CA CYS A 36 5.18 7.78 8.05
C CYS A 36 3.93 8.22 7.29
N GLY A 37 3.35 7.32 6.50
CA GLY A 37 2.29 7.63 5.57
C GLY A 37 2.82 8.11 4.23
N SER A 38 1.97 8.05 3.23
CA SER A 38 2.29 8.50 1.88
C SER A 38 1.02 8.86 1.14
N THR A 39 1.10 9.87 0.30
CA THR A 39 0.03 10.24 -0.64
C THR A 39 0.26 9.62 -2.02
N THR A 40 1.30 8.80 -2.17
CA THR A 40 1.68 8.20 -3.45
C THR A 40 0.59 7.27 -3.98
N GLY A 41 0.25 7.44 -5.23
CA GLY A 41 -0.53 6.51 -6.03
C GLY A 41 0.27 6.09 -7.26
N GLY A 42 -0.37 5.42 -8.22
CA GLY A 42 0.31 4.96 -9.42
C GLY A 42 -0.68 4.51 -10.49
N LEU A 43 -0.16 3.80 -11.49
CA LEU A 43 -0.95 3.29 -12.61
C LEU A 43 -1.86 2.12 -12.23
N ILE A 44 -1.61 1.49 -11.09
CA ILE A 44 -2.41 0.39 -10.55
C ILE A 44 -2.97 0.78 -9.18
N PRO A 45 -4.03 0.12 -8.70
CA PRO A 45 -4.51 0.34 -7.34
C PRO A 45 -3.41 0.06 -6.32
N VAL A 46 -3.21 0.99 -5.39
CA VAL A 46 -2.20 0.88 -4.33
C VAL A 46 -2.90 0.88 -2.98
N LEU A 47 -2.83 -0.26 -2.29
CA LEU A 47 -3.31 -0.43 -0.92
C LEU A 47 -2.22 0.01 0.06
N LYS A 48 -2.52 1.01 0.87
CA LYS A 48 -1.58 1.54 1.86
C LYS A 48 -1.87 0.95 3.23
N VAL A 49 -0.85 0.32 3.81
CA VAL A 49 -0.89 -0.29 5.13
C VAL A 49 -0.03 0.56 6.08
N ILE A 50 -0.65 1.10 7.11
CA ILE A 50 0.02 1.99 8.08
C ILE A 50 0.21 1.23 9.39
N ALA A 51 1.44 1.23 9.92
CA ALA A 51 1.78 0.50 11.14
C ALA A 51 2.26 1.39 12.29
N ASN A 52 2.26 2.72 12.13
CA ASN A 52 2.76 3.64 13.15
C ASN A 52 1.59 4.28 13.92
N PRO A 53 1.37 3.93 15.21
CA PRO A 53 0.26 4.48 15.98
C PRO A 53 0.30 6.01 16.12
N ASN A 54 1.50 6.59 16.19
CA ASN A 54 1.66 8.03 16.35
C ASN A 54 1.30 8.82 15.10
N ARG A 55 1.30 8.16 13.94
CA ARG A 55 1.03 8.80 12.65
C ARG A 55 -0.37 8.48 12.14
N MET A 56 -0.97 7.39 12.59
CA MET A 56 -2.26 6.92 12.06
C MET A 56 -3.36 7.98 12.17
N GLN A 57 -3.41 8.72 13.27
CA GLN A 57 -4.41 9.77 13.44
C GLN A 57 -4.28 10.90 12.42
N LEU A 58 -3.06 11.18 11.96
CA LEU A 58 -2.78 12.27 11.02
C LEU A 58 -2.99 11.85 9.56
N ILE A 59 -2.87 10.56 9.27
CA ILE A 59 -2.83 10.04 7.90
C ILE A 59 -3.92 9.01 7.61
N ALA A 60 -4.91 8.91 8.49
CA ALA A 60 -6.01 7.94 8.34
C ALA A 60 -6.73 8.04 6.99
N ASP A 61 -6.88 9.25 6.45
CA ASP A 61 -7.55 9.48 5.16
C ASP A 61 -6.79 8.87 3.97
N ASN A 62 -5.51 8.58 4.14
CA ASN A 62 -4.66 7.98 3.10
C ASN A 62 -4.39 6.50 3.37
N ALA A 63 -4.86 5.95 4.48
CA ALA A 63 -4.62 4.56 4.86
C ALA A 63 -5.79 3.67 4.44
N ASP A 64 -5.51 2.60 3.73
CA ASP A 64 -6.50 1.58 3.37
C ASP A 64 -6.65 0.51 4.44
N LEU A 65 -5.57 0.23 5.18
CA LEU A 65 -5.56 -0.73 6.26
C LEU A 65 -4.72 -0.21 7.43
N ASP A 66 -5.29 -0.28 8.64
CA ASP A 66 -4.61 0.06 9.88
C ASP A 66 -3.95 -1.18 10.47
N ALA A 67 -2.61 -1.22 10.48
CA ALA A 67 -1.82 -2.29 11.07
C ALA A 67 -1.36 -1.97 12.51
N THR A 68 -1.76 -0.83 13.07
CA THR A 68 -1.34 -0.42 14.42
C THR A 68 -1.76 -1.39 15.53
N PRO A 69 -2.91 -2.12 15.44
CA PRO A 69 -3.25 -3.11 16.46
C PRO A 69 -2.18 -4.18 16.68
N VAL A 70 -1.43 -4.56 15.64
CA VAL A 70 -0.33 -5.51 15.77
C VAL A 70 0.82 -4.91 16.60
N ILE A 71 1.13 -3.63 16.36
CA ILE A 71 2.18 -2.92 17.10
C ILE A 71 1.80 -2.75 18.58
N ARG A 72 0.52 -2.52 18.87
CA ARG A 72 0.01 -2.37 20.22
C ARG A 72 -0.17 -3.70 20.96
N GLY A 73 -0.01 -4.83 20.29
CA GLY A 73 -0.25 -6.14 20.86
C GLY A 73 -1.72 -6.52 20.99
N GLU A 74 -2.61 -5.80 20.33
CA GLU A 74 -4.07 -6.02 20.36
C GLU A 74 -4.53 -7.07 19.33
N ALA A 75 -3.71 -7.33 18.32
CA ALA A 75 -4.00 -8.29 17.26
C ALA A 75 -2.74 -9.03 16.86
N THR A 76 -2.91 -10.22 16.28
CA THR A 76 -1.80 -11.01 15.75
C THR A 76 -1.51 -10.62 14.30
N ILE A 77 -0.29 -10.94 13.83
CA ILE A 77 0.09 -10.77 12.42
C ILE A 77 -0.86 -11.56 11.52
N ARG A 78 -1.27 -12.76 11.95
CA ARG A 78 -2.19 -13.60 11.19
C ARG A 78 -3.56 -12.94 11.03
N GLN A 79 -4.11 -12.37 12.09
CA GLN A 79 -5.38 -11.66 12.04
C GLN A 79 -5.32 -10.47 11.07
N LEU A 80 -4.24 -9.70 11.12
CA LEU A 80 -4.04 -8.61 10.18
C LEU A 80 -3.89 -9.11 8.74
N GLY A 81 -3.16 -10.21 8.55
CA GLY A 81 -2.98 -10.83 7.24
C GLY A 81 -4.31 -11.25 6.62
N GLU A 82 -5.23 -11.79 7.42
CA GLU A 82 -6.58 -12.14 6.96
C GLU A 82 -7.37 -10.91 6.51
N LYS A 83 -7.30 -9.81 7.27
CA LYS A 83 -7.92 -8.54 6.87
C LYS A 83 -7.32 -7.97 5.60
N LEU A 84 -6.00 -8.01 5.48
CA LEU A 84 -5.30 -7.55 4.28
C LEU A 84 -5.71 -8.36 3.05
N TYR A 85 -5.78 -9.67 3.19
CA TYR A 85 -6.22 -10.54 2.10
C TYR A 85 -7.64 -10.22 1.65
N ALA A 86 -8.56 -10.03 2.59
CA ALA A 86 -9.93 -9.64 2.29
C ALA A 86 -9.98 -8.28 1.57
N GLU A 87 -9.17 -7.33 1.98
CA GLU A 87 -9.10 -6.02 1.34
C GLU A 87 -8.54 -6.11 -0.09
N VAL A 88 -7.51 -6.93 -0.31
CA VAL A 88 -6.96 -7.18 -1.65
C VAL A 88 -8.04 -7.76 -2.57
N LEU A 89 -8.82 -8.73 -2.10
CA LEU A 89 -9.91 -9.30 -2.89
C LEU A 89 -10.99 -8.26 -3.20
N SER A 90 -11.31 -7.37 -2.26
CA SER A 90 -12.28 -6.30 -2.48
C SER A 90 -11.80 -5.32 -3.54
N VAL A 91 -10.54 -4.94 -3.51
CA VAL A 91 -9.93 -4.05 -4.52
C VAL A 91 -9.90 -4.74 -5.88
N ALA A 92 -9.56 -6.01 -5.93
CA ALA A 92 -9.59 -6.79 -7.17
C ALA A 92 -11.00 -6.89 -7.76
N ALA A 93 -12.03 -6.83 -6.91
CA ALA A 93 -13.44 -6.84 -7.34
C ALA A 93 -13.97 -5.45 -7.73
N GLY A 94 -13.16 -4.39 -7.62
CA GLY A 94 -13.51 -3.05 -8.07
C GLY A 94 -13.63 -1.98 -7.00
N LYS A 95 -13.40 -2.30 -5.72
CA LYS A 95 -13.36 -1.28 -4.66
C LYS A 95 -12.21 -0.31 -4.92
N LEU A 96 -12.46 0.98 -4.81
CA LEU A 96 -11.42 2.00 -4.96
C LEU A 96 -10.54 2.09 -3.72
N THR A 97 -9.24 2.20 -3.90
CA THR A 97 -8.29 2.52 -2.82
C THR A 97 -8.38 4.00 -2.45
N LYS A 98 -7.81 4.38 -1.31
CA LYS A 98 -7.78 5.79 -0.87
C LYS A 98 -7.04 6.66 -1.87
N SER A 99 -5.93 6.18 -2.43
CA SER A 99 -5.20 6.95 -3.45
C SER A 99 -6.03 7.17 -4.71
N GLU A 100 -6.84 6.19 -5.13
CA GLU A 100 -7.75 6.36 -6.26
C GLU A 100 -8.87 7.36 -5.95
N ILE A 101 -9.44 7.30 -4.74
CA ILE A 101 -10.50 8.23 -4.30
C ILE A 101 -9.97 9.66 -4.27
N HIS A 102 -8.74 9.87 -3.80
CA HIS A 102 -8.11 11.19 -3.74
C HIS A 102 -7.49 11.63 -5.07
N GLY A 103 -7.46 10.78 -6.07
CA GLY A 103 -6.91 11.13 -7.39
C GLY A 103 -5.39 11.17 -7.43
N HIS A 104 -4.71 10.37 -6.63
CA HIS A 104 -3.25 10.28 -6.61
C HIS A 104 -2.78 9.34 -7.73
N PHE A 105 -2.55 9.87 -8.91
CA PHE A 105 -2.09 9.13 -10.10
C PHE A 105 -0.73 9.68 -10.53
N GLU A 106 0.32 9.14 -9.97
CA GLU A 106 1.68 9.54 -10.27
C GLU A 106 2.33 8.57 -11.26
N VAL A 107 2.92 9.11 -12.29
CA VAL A 107 3.60 8.36 -13.34
C VAL A 107 5.05 8.81 -13.52
#